data_9e7490a7d42d0da3a9156d2a4dc94368
#
_entry.id   9e7490a7d42d0da3a9156d2a4dc94368
#
_cell.length_a   1.000
_cell.length_b   1.000
_cell.length_c   1.000
_cell.angle_alpha   90.00
_cell.angle_beta   90.00
_cell.angle_gamma   90.00
#
_symmetry.space_group_name_H-M   'P 1'
#
loop_
_entity.id
_entity.type
_entity.pdbx_description
1 polymer ?
#
loop_
_entity_poly.entity_id
_entity_poly.type
_entity_poly.pdbx_seq_one_letter_code
_entity_poly.pdbx_strand_id
1 'polypeptide(L)'
;MSAHSLPRTERLRSLGAVRRLFESGESGFIFPFRYVWFAEPDTEQSVEVLFSVPKKFHKRANKRNLVRRRTKEAYRLQKQILHDGRPVNLELIYSSKETLPYKTVANAVRRILESVVEHL
;
A
#
# COMPACT_ATOMS: atom_id res chain seq x y z
N MET A 1 11.34 -1.76 -19.40
CA MET A 1 10.37 -1.46 -18.36
C MET A 1 10.81 -0.22 -17.58
N SER A 2 9.92 0.69 -17.34
CA SER A 2 10.23 1.90 -16.56
C SER A 2 10.61 1.55 -15.13
N ALA A 3 11.54 2.29 -14.53
CA ALA A 3 11.91 2.12 -13.14
C ALA A 3 10.73 2.36 -12.18
N HIS A 4 9.71 3.08 -12.64
CA HIS A 4 8.51 3.36 -11.86
C HIS A 4 7.32 2.48 -12.21
N SER A 5 7.48 1.49 -13.08
CA SER A 5 6.38 0.56 -13.33
C SER A 5 6.14 -0.33 -12.13
N LEU A 6 4.90 -0.79 -11.98
CA LEU A 6 4.49 -1.64 -10.87
C LEU A 6 4.38 -3.08 -11.40
N PRO A 7 5.43 -3.90 -11.25
CA PRO A 7 5.40 -5.27 -11.76
C PRO A 7 4.40 -6.13 -10.98
N ARG A 8 4.01 -7.24 -11.60
CA ARG A 8 3.08 -8.18 -10.98
C ARG A 8 3.56 -8.69 -9.63
N THR A 9 4.85 -8.88 -9.49
CA THR A 9 5.45 -9.40 -8.26
C THR A 9 5.26 -8.46 -7.07
N GLU A 10 4.96 -7.19 -7.32
CA GLU A 10 4.70 -6.23 -6.26
C GLU A 10 3.23 -6.12 -5.90
N ARG A 11 2.35 -6.89 -6.54
CA ARG A 11 0.92 -6.90 -6.25
C ARG A 11 0.59 -8.08 -5.35
N LEU A 12 -0.07 -7.79 -4.23
CA LEU A 12 -0.48 -8.84 -3.30
C LEU A 12 -1.67 -9.60 -3.90
N ARG A 13 -1.44 -10.84 -4.34
CA ARG A 13 -2.44 -11.64 -5.03
C ARG A 13 -2.79 -12.95 -4.34
N SER A 14 -1.85 -13.50 -3.59
CA SER A 14 -2.02 -14.77 -2.93
C SER A 14 -3.00 -14.64 -1.77
N LEU A 15 -3.99 -15.53 -1.69
CA LEU A 15 -4.89 -15.59 -0.55
C LEU A 15 -4.15 -15.91 0.73
N GLY A 16 -3.10 -16.73 0.65
CA GLY A 16 -2.26 -17.04 1.79
C GLY A 16 -1.52 -15.82 2.31
N ALA A 17 -0.99 -15.00 1.39
CA ALA A 17 -0.30 -13.78 1.77
C ALA A 17 -1.26 -12.76 2.39
N VAL A 18 -2.46 -12.60 1.81
CA VAL A 18 -3.48 -11.71 2.38
C VAL A 18 -3.88 -12.18 3.77
N ARG A 19 -4.09 -13.48 3.94
CA ARG A 19 -4.45 -14.05 5.24
C ARG A 19 -3.37 -13.80 6.28
N ARG A 20 -2.11 -14.06 5.94
CA ARG A 20 -0.98 -13.79 6.86
C ARG A 20 -0.90 -12.33 7.24
N LEU A 21 -1.17 -11.46 6.28
CA LEU A 21 -1.16 -10.02 6.50
C LEU A 21 -2.15 -9.63 7.59
N PHE A 22 -3.39 -10.16 7.53
CA PHE A 22 -4.42 -9.83 8.51
C PHE A 22 -4.25 -10.55 9.84
N GLU A 23 -3.70 -11.76 9.85
CA GLU A 23 -3.54 -12.55 11.07
C GLU A 23 -2.28 -12.19 11.84
N SER A 24 -1.19 -11.86 11.16
CA SER A 24 0.12 -11.68 11.77
C SER A 24 0.74 -10.32 11.51
N GLY A 25 0.09 -9.50 10.69
CA GLY A 25 0.63 -8.20 10.31
C GLY A 25 0.51 -7.16 11.41
N GLU A 26 1.37 -6.18 11.34
CA GLU A 26 1.26 -4.99 12.16
C GLU A 26 0.44 -3.94 11.43
N SER A 27 -0.36 -3.17 12.18
CA SER A 27 -1.23 -2.17 11.58
C SER A 27 -0.94 -0.79 12.15
N GLY A 28 -1.32 0.23 11.38
CA GLY A 28 -1.19 1.61 11.80
C GLY A 28 -2.16 2.48 11.04
N PHE A 29 -2.14 3.76 11.36
CA PHE A 29 -3.00 4.74 10.69
C PHE A 29 -2.21 6.03 10.46
N ILE A 30 -2.15 6.44 9.21
CA ILE A 30 -1.65 7.75 8.80
C ILE A 30 -2.67 8.31 7.83
N PHE A 31 -3.45 9.30 8.27
CA PHE A 31 -4.57 9.83 7.49
C PHE A 31 -4.15 10.12 6.04
N PRO A 32 -4.92 9.69 5.04
CA PRO A 32 -6.24 9.03 5.13
C PRO A 32 -6.20 7.50 5.12
N PHE A 33 -5.06 6.88 5.37
CA PHE A 33 -4.88 5.44 5.22
C PHE A 33 -4.80 4.70 6.55
N ARG A 34 -5.57 3.59 6.63
CA ARG A 34 -5.19 2.48 7.49
C ARG A 34 -4.22 1.63 6.70
N TYR A 35 -3.22 1.06 7.36
CA TYR A 35 -2.30 0.16 6.68
C TYR A 35 -1.97 -1.03 7.57
N VAL A 36 -1.70 -2.15 6.92
CA VAL A 36 -1.28 -3.39 7.56
C VAL A 36 -0.08 -3.90 6.78
N TRP A 37 0.94 -4.35 7.50
CA TRP A 37 2.12 -4.87 6.84
C TRP A 37 2.68 -6.08 7.59
N PHE A 38 3.38 -6.94 6.85
CA PHE A 38 3.99 -8.14 7.37
C PHE A 38 5.33 -8.35 6.65
N ALA A 39 6.41 -8.49 7.43
CA ALA A 39 7.73 -8.76 6.87
C ALA A 39 7.88 -10.25 6.59
N GLU A 40 8.27 -10.59 5.36
CA GLU A 40 8.48 -11.98 4.97
C GLU A 40 9.91 -12.38 5.32
N PRO A 41 10.11 -13.35 6.25
CA PRO A 41 11.45 -13.62 6.77
C PRO A 41 12.36 -14.39 5.82
N ASP A 42 11.85 -15.27 4.98
CA ASP A 42 12.67 -16.24 4.24
C ASP A 42 12.31 -16.38 2.78
N THR A 43 11.86 -15.33 2.14
CA THR A 43 11.43 -15.43 0.75
C THR A 43 12.41 -14.75 -0.19
N GLU A 44 12.31 -15.11 -1.47
CA GLU A 44 12.88 -14.32 -2.53
C GLU A 44 12.37 -12.90 -2.40
N GLN A 45 13.24 -11.96 -2.69
CA GLN A 45 12.95 -10.56 -2.47
C GLN A 45 11.82 -10.08 -3.35
N SER A 46 10.63 -9.94 -2.77
CA SER A 46 9.54 -9.27 -3.44
C SER A 46 8.77 -8.42 -2.43
N VAL A 47 8.37 -7.25 -2.88
CA VAL A 47 7.45 -6.39 -2.15
C VAL A 47 6.11 -6.54 -2.83
N GLU A 48 5.10 -6.93 -2.06
CA GLU A 48 3.75 -7.07 -2.57
C GLU A 48 2.84 -6.05 -1.88
N VAL A 49 2.06 -5.32 -2.67
CA VAL A 49 1.20 -4.25 -2.15
C VAL A 49 -0.22 -4.43 -2.65
N LEU A 50 -1.17 -4.27 -1.74
CA LEU A 50 -2.59 -4.29 -2.03
C LEU A 50 -3.17 -2.90 -1.77
N PHE A 51 -3.94 -2.40 -2.73
CA PHE A 51 -4.61 -1.10 -2.61
C PHE A 51 -6.11 -1.33 -2.47
N SER A 52 -6.69 -0.81 -1.41
CA SER A 52 -8.11 -1.02 -1.11
C SER A 52 -8.81 0.32 -0.90
N VAL A 53 -9.98 0.47 -1.56
CA VAL A 53 -10.85 1.62 -1.36
C VAL A 53 -12.25 1.08 -1.04
N PRO A 54 -12.59 0.93 0.26
CA PRO A 54 -13.86 0.33 0.66
C PRO A 54 -15.08 1.11 0.16
N LYS A 55 -16.11 0.38 -0.25
CA LYS A 55 -17.38 0.97 -0.71
C LYS A 55 -18.05 1.82 0.35
N LYS A 56 -17.85 1.52 1.62
CA LYS A 56 -18.48 2.29 2.70
C LYS A 56 -18.04 3.76 2.74
N PHE A 57 -16.86 4.05 2.20
CA PHE A 57 -16.37 5.43 2.13
C PHE A 57 -16.69 6.08 0.78
N HIS A 58 -16.64 5.32 -0.30
CA HIS A 58 -16.87 5.81 -1.65
C HIS A 58 -17.77 4.84 -2.41
N LYS A 59 -19.05 5.15 -2.46
CA LYS A 59 -20.04 4.26 -3.07
C LYS A 59 -19.93 4.22 -4.59
N ARG A 60 -19.51 5.32 -5.22
CA ARG A 60 -19.42 5.39 -6.67
C ARG A 60 -18.11 4.78 -7.16
N ALA A 61 -18.20 3.90 -8.16
CA ALA A 61 -17.03 3.22 -8.69
C ALA A 61 -16.02 4.19 -9.29
N ASN A 62 -16.47 5.25 -9.95
CA ASN A 62 -15.55 6.23 -10.54
C ASN A 62 -14.73 6.96 -9.47
N LYS A 63 -15.31 7.22 -8.31
CA LYS A 63 -14.58 7.84 -7.20
C LYS A 63 -13.55 6.88 -6.60
N ARG A 64 -13.94 5.60 -6.41
CA ARG A 64 -13.01 4.59 -5.92
C ARG A 64 -11.83 4.41 -6.88
N ASN A 65 -12.11 4.40 -8.18
CA ASN A 65 -11.06 4.25 -9.19
C ASN A 65 -10.09 5.42 -9.19
N LEU A 66 -10.62 6.64 -9.02
CA LEU A 66 -9.79 7.84 -8.95
C LEU A 66 -8.84 7.79 -7.74
N VAL A 67 -9.39 7.47 -6.57
CA VAL A 67 -8.60 7.38 -5.34
C VAL A 67 -7.56 6.25 -5.44
N ARG A 68 -7.96 5.10 -5.97
CA ARG A 68 -7.06 3.98 -6.16
C ARG A 68 -5.92 4.34 -7.10
N ARG A 69 -6.22 5.03 -8.19
CA ARG A 69 -5.21 5.46 -9.15
C ARG A 69 -4.23 6.44 -8.52
N ARG A 70 -4.70 7.40 -7.74
CA ARG A 70 -3.83 8.33 -7.02
C ARG A 70 -2.92 7.60 -6.03
N THR A 71 -3.47 6.61 -5.32
CA THR A 71 -2.71 5.82 -4.36
C THR A 71 -1.64 4.99 -5.05
N LYS A 72 -1.98 4.33 -6.15
CA LYS A 72 -1.03 3.53 -6.93
C LYS A 72 0.09 4.40 -7.48
N GLU A 73 -0.24 5.58 -8.00
CA GLU A 73 0.75 6.50 -8.54
C GLU A 73 1.68 7.00 -7.42
N ALA A 74 1.12 7.34 -6.26
CA ALA A 74 1.91 7.78 -5.12
C ALA A 74 2.89 6.70 -4.68
N TYR A 75 2.45 5.44 -4.64
CA TYR A 75 3.31 4.32 -4.30
C TYR A 75 4.38 4.10 -5.38
N ARG A 76 3.95 4.07 -6.64
CA ARG A 76 4.84 3.79 -7.77
C ARG A 76 6.05 4.73 -7.79
N LEU A 77 5.83 6.00 -7.50
CA LEU A 77 6.88 7.02 -7.53
C LEU A 77 7.78 7.00 -6.29
N GLN A 78 7.36 6.33 -5.23
CA GLN A 78 8.07 6.32 -3.94
C GLN A 78 8.47 4.93 -3.47
N LYS A 79 8.26 3.92 -4.30
CA LYS A 79 8.47 2.52 -3.90
C LYS A 79 9.91 2.19 -3.51
N GLN A 80 10.88 2.99 -3.92
CA GLN A 80 12.27 2.79 -3.54
C GLN A 80 12.47 2.78 -2.03
N ILE A 81 11.63 3.49 -1.30
CA ILE A 81 11.70 3.52 0.15
C ILE A 81 11.58 2.10 0.73
N LEU A 82 10.64 1.28 0.21
CA LEU A 82 10.49 -0.11 0.63
C LEU A 82 11.52 -1.04 0.03
N HIS A 83 11.93 -0.79 -1.21
CA HIS A 83 12.84 -1.69 -1.93
C HIS A 83 14.26 -1.67 -1.38
N ASP A 84 14.58 -0.70 -0.55
CA ASP A 84 15.86 -0.66 0.14
C ASP A 84 15.86 -1.49 1.44
N GLY A 85 14.72 -2.06 1.79
CA GLY A 85 14.55 -2.86 2.99
C GLY A 85 14.31 -4.33 2.69
N ARG A 86 13.73 -5.04 3.67
CA ARG A 86 13.41 -6.45 3.56
C ARG A 86 12.09 -6.65 2.79
N PRO A 87 11.86 -7.86 2.22
CA PRO A 87 10.59 -8.16 1.58
C PRO A 87 9.41 -7.96 2.54
N VAL A 88 8.36 -7.33 2.05
CA VAL A 88 7.21 -7.00 2.88
C VAL A 88 5.91 -7.09 2.07
N ASN A 89 4.85 -7.55 2.73
CA ASN A 89 3.49 -7.49 2.22
C ASN A 89 2.81 -6.32 2.90
N LEU A 90 2.19 -5.44 2.12
CA LEU A 90 1.59 -4.22 2.62
C LEU A 90 0.20 -4.03 2.02
N GLU A 91 -0.77 -3.67 2.85
CA GLU A 91 -2.08 -3.21 2.38
C GLU A 91 -2.28 -1.76 2.77
N LEU A 92 -2.68 -0.95 1.80
CA LEU A 92 -3.06 0.45 1.99
C LEU A 92 -4.57 0.54 1.81
N ILE A 93 -5.27 0.90 2.89
CA ILE A 93 -6.74 0.98 2.92
C ILE A 93 -7.12 2.45 3.05
N TYR A 94 -7.71 3.00 1.99
CA TYR A 94 -8.16 4.38 2.00
C TYR A 94 -9.40 4.51 2.89
N SER A 95 -9.27 5.25 3.99
CA SER A 95 -10.27 5.27 5.06
C SER A 95 -10.81 6.68 5.29
N SER A 96 -11.18 7.37 4.23
CA SER A 96 -11.77 8.69 4.27
C SER A 96 -12.88 8.80 3.24
N LYS A 97 -13.94 9.53 3.57
CA LYS A 97 -15.03 9.82 2.65
C LYS A 97 -14.65 10.89 1.63
N GLU A 98 -13.58 11.62 1.87
CA GLU A 98 -13.15 12.70 1.00
C GLU A 98 -12.30 12.18 -0.14
N THR A 99 -12.43 12.81 -1.32
CA THR A 99 -11.55 12.57 -2.45
C THR A 99 -10.41 13.56 -2.37
N LEU A 100 -9.34 13.14 -1.70
CA LEU A 100 -8.22 14.03 -1.40
C LEU A 100 -7.34 14.26 -2.62
N PRO A 101 -6.69 15.44 -2.70
CA PRO A 101 -5.77 15.71 -3.81
C PRO A 101 -4.55 14.79 -3.77
N TYR A 102 -3.94 14.60 -4.92
CA TYR A 102 -2.79 13.70 -5.07
C TYR A 102 -1.67 14.03 -4.08
N LYS A 103 -1.38 15.31 -3.88
CA LYS A 103 -0.31 15.75 -2.97
C LYS A 103 -0.51 15.21 -1.55
N THR A 104 -1.74 15.27 -1.05
CA THR A 104 -2.08 14.76 0.28
C THR A 104 -1.91 13.25 0.33
N VAL A 105 -2.40 12.55 -0.69
CA VAL A 105 -2.27 11.10 -0.80
C VAL A 105 -0.80 10.70 -0.87
N ALA A 106 -0.02 11.36 -1.70
CA ALA A 106 1.40 11.06 -1.87
C ALA A 106 2.19 11.26 -0.57
N ASN A 107 1.90 12.33 0.16
CA ASN A 107 2.57 12.59 1.42
C ASN A 107 2.26 11.51 2.46
N ALA A 108 0.99 11.08 2.53
CA ALA A 108 0.59 10.01 3.45
C ALA A 108 1.27 8.69 3.09
N VAL A 109 1.29 8.32 1.81
CA VAL A 109 1.95 7.10 1.35
C VAL A 109 3.43 7.12 1.72
N ARG A 110 4.11 8.23 1.48
CA ARG A 110 5.53 8.37 1.85
C ARG A 110 5.76 8.12 3.33
N ARG A 111 4.94 8.71 4.18
CA ARG A 111 5.06 8.55 5.64
C ARG A 111 4.83 7.12 6.07
N ILE A 112 3.89 6.43 5.43
CA ILE A 112 3.63 5.02 5.70
C ILE A 112 4.85 4.17 5.33
N LEU A 113 5.40 4.37 4.13
CA LEU A 113 6.56 3.61 3.68
C LEU A 113 7.76 3.83 4.59
N GLU A 114 8.00 5.07 5.01
CA GLU A 114 9.07 5.39 5.94
C GLU A 114 8.86 4.73 7.30
N SER A 115 7.62 4.72 7.79
CA SER A 115 7.28 4.08 9.05
C SER A 115 7.51 2.57 9.01
N VAL A 116 7.10 1.93 7.91
CA VAL A 116 7.30 0.48 7.73
C VAL A 116 8.79 0.16 7.75
N VAL A 117 9.60 0.92 7.03
CA VAL A 117 11.05 0.69 6.96
C VAL A 117 11.70 0.83 8.34
N GLU A 118 11.27 1.81 9.13
CA GLU A 118 11.79 2.00 10.50
C GLU A 118 11.54 0.79 11.39
N HIS A 119 10.48 0.03 11.14
CA HIS A 119 10.13 -1.13 11.96
C HIS A 119 10.65 -2.45 11.37
N LEU A 120 11.33 -2.41 10.25
CA LEU A 120 11.97 -3.58 9.68
C LEU A 120 13.35 -3.77 10.32
#